data_d6400925e289bafd3883993b7603f413
#
_entry.id   d6400925e289bafd3883993b7603f413
#
_cell.length_a   1.000
_cell.length_b   1.000
_cell.length_c   1.000
_cell.angle_alpha   90.00
_cell.angle_beta   90.00
_cell.angle_gamma   90.00
#
_symmetry.space_group_name_H-M   'P 1'
#
loop_
_entity.id
_entity.type
_entity.pdbx_description
1 polymer ?
#
loop_
_entity_poly.entity_id
_entity_poly.type
_entity_poly.pdbx_seq_one_letter_code
_entity_poly.pdbx_strand_id
1 'polypeptide(L)'
;DRQETLKGYYNVFYQILTNYGIPAMFYTDRRTIFEYKRKINAFDDDDTFTQFSYACHNLGVDIKTTSIAQAKGRIERLNQMFQSRLPIELRRAHITDIESANEFLRSYLKKFNDRFALRLNTTKSVFETQPSIEKINCTLAVLSPRKIDAGHSIHFHNKIYIPHRPNGTPIFLKNGTD
;
A
#
# COMPACT_ATOMS: atom_id res chain seq x y z
N ASP A 1 -12.79 2.46 -2.09
CA ASP A 1 -12.52 2.91 -3.47
C ASP A 1 -13.44 2.21 -4.47
N ARG A 2 -13.78 2.90 -5.55
CA ARG A 2 -14.60 2.32 -6.66
C ARG A 2 -13.81 1.32 -7.50
N GLN A 3 -12.50 1.43 -7.48
CA GLN A 3 -11.55 0.60 -8.22
C GLN A 3 -10.35 0.26 -7.32
N GLU A 4 -9.65 -0.78 -7.70
CA GLU A 4 -8.38 -1.15 -7.11
C GLU A 4 -7.29 -0.15 -7.53
N THR A 5 -6.69 0.56 -6.56
CA THR A 5 -5.70 1.62 -6.79
C THR A 5 -4.50 1.48 -5.86
N LEU A 6 -3.34 2.03 -6.27
CA LEU A 6 -2.16 2.11 -5.41
C LEU A 6 -2.48 2.83 -4.09
N LYS A 7 -3.29 3.90 -4.14
CA LYS A 7 -3.75 4.62 -2.95
C LYS A 7 -4.54 3.73 -1.99
N GLY A 8 -5.38 2.82 -2.52
CA GLY A 8 -6.12 1.84 -1.72
C GLY A 8 -5.17 0.88 -1.00
N TYR A 9 -4.15 0.36 -1.70
CA TYR A 9 -3.13 -0.51 -1.11
C TYR A 9 -2.30 0.23 -0.06
N TYR A 10 -1.87 1.45 -0.33
CA TYR A 10 -1.14 2.27 0.64
C TYR A 10 -1.97 2.57 1.89
N ASN A 11 -3.27 2.80 1.73
CA ASN A 11 -4.19 3.02 2.86
C ASN A 11 -4.27 1.79 3.78
N VAL A 12 -4.37 0.59 3.20
CA VAL A 12 -4.37 -0.66 3.97
C VAL A 12 -3.02 -0.89 4.63
N PHE A 13 -1.93 -0.66 3.89
CA PHE A 13 -0.58 -0.83 4.43
C PHE A 13 -0.29 0.16 5.57
N TYR A 14 -0.71 1.42 5.42
CA TYR A 14 -0.64 2.41 6.50
C TYR A 14 -1.33 1.93 7.78
N GLN A 15 -2.55 1.38 7.66
CA GLN A 15 -3.27 0.82 8.81
C GLN A 15 -2.54 -0.37 9.44
N ILE A 16 -1.91 -1.22 8.65
CA ILE A 16 -1.10 -2.33 9.18
C ILE A 16 0.10 -1.78 9.96
N LEU A 17 0.86 -0.86 9.36
CA LEU A 17 2.06 -0.28 9.97
C LEU A 17 1.74 0.46 11.28
N THR A 18 0.63 1.18 11.32
CA THR A 18 0.24 1.99 12.49
C THR A 18 -0.39 1.18 13.62
N ASN A 19 -1.04 0.05 13.32
CA ASN A 19 -1.73 -0.75 14.34
C ASN A 19 -0.93 -1.96 14.80
N TYR A 20 -0.08 -2.53 13.94
CA TYR A 20 0.59 -3.80 14.21
C TYR A 20 2.11 -3.73 14.07
N GLY A 21 2.65 -2.79 13.30
CA GLY A 21 4.06 -2.70 12.97
C GLY A 21 4.39 -3.24 11.57
N ILE A 22 5.68 -3.51 11.31
CA ILE A 22 6.14 -3.96 10.00
C ILE A 22 5.92 -5.47 9.88
N PRO A 23 5.11 -5.94 8.89
CA PRO A 23 4.96 -7.38 8.63
C PRO A 23 6.24 -7.94 8.00
N ALA A 24 6.58 -9.18 8.30
CA ALA A 24 7.75 -9.84 7.69
C ALA A 24 7.52 -10.09 6.18
N MET A 25 6.28 -10.39 5.77
CA MET A 25 6.00 -10.80 4.40
C MET A 25 4.53 -10.55 4.02
N PHE A 26 4.31 -10.17 2.76
CA PHE A 26 3.00 -10.26 2.11
C PHE A 26 2.93 -11.48 1.19
N TYR A 27 1.82 -12.18 1.27
CA TYR A 27 1.52 -13.29 0.39
C TYR A 27 0.40 -12.88 -0.57
N THR A 28 0.72 -12.74 -1.86
CA THR A 28 -0.18 -12.10 -2.84
C THR A 28 -0.37 -12.98 -4.08
N ASP A 29 -1.32 -12.61 -4.93
CA ASP A 29 -1.41 -13.13 -6.29
C ASP A 29 -0.45 -12.38 -7.24
N ARG A 30 -0.31 -12.91 -8.45
CA ARG A 30 0.52 -12.29 -9.49
C ARG A 30 -0.23 -11.15 -10.17
N ARG A 31 -0.24 -9.97 -9.54
CA ARG A 31 -0.79 -8.75 -10.13
C ARG A 31 0.32 -7.76 -10.45
N THR A 32 0.09 -6.92 -11.45
CA THR A 32 1.05 -5.90 -11.89
C THR A 32 1.45 -4.91 -10.81
N ILE A 33 0.62 -4.72 -9.78
CA ILE A 33 0.91 -3.83 -8.66
C ILE A 33 1.98 -4.43 -7.71
N PHE A 34 2.13 -5.75 -7.71
CA PHE A 34 3.09 -6.47 -6.87
C PHE A 34 4.30 -6.95 -7.67
N GLU A 35 4.12 -7.26 -8.96
CA GLU A 35 5.13 -7.84 -9.82
C GLU A 35 5.03 -7.24 -11.22
N TYR A 36 6.03 -6.49 -11.64
CA TYR A 36 6.13 -5.98 -13.01
C TYR A 36 7.02 -6.90 -13.84
N LYS A 37 6.45 -7.57 -14.86
CA LYS A 37 7.23 -8.30 -15.87
C LYS A 37 7.55 -7.36 -17.01
N ARG A 38 8.83 -7.01 -17.14
CA ARG A 38 9.35 -6.21 -18.25
C ARG A 38 9.00 -6.85 -19.60
N LYS A 39 8.41 -6.09 -20.52
CA LYS A 39 8.43 -6.43 -21.96
C LYS A 39 9.87 -6.24 -22.45
N ILE A 40 10.43 -7.28 -23.08
CA ILE A 40 11.86 -7.48 -23.43
C ILE A 40 12.45 -6.44 -24.40
N ASN A 41 11.84 -5.29 -24.68
CA ASN A 41 12.26 -4.35 -25.72
C ASN A 41 12.49 -2.91 -25.24
N ALA A 42 12.92 -2.67 -24.02
CA ALA A 42 13.31 -1.33 -23.57
C ALA A 42 14.73 -1.35 -22.99
N PHE A 43 15.63 -0.62 -23.64
CA PHE A 43 17.03 -0.38 -23.26
C PHE A 43 17.10 0.69 -22.13
N ASP A 44 16.50 0.43 -20.99
CA ASP A 44 16.75 1.25 -19.80
C ASP A 44 16.79 0.35 -18.57
N ASP A 45 17.89 0.43 -17.87
CA ASP A 45 18.23 -0.34 -16.66
C ASP A 45 17.47 0.13 -15.41
N ASP A 46 16.47 0.98 -15.55
CA ASP A 46 15.76 1.60 -14.43
C ASP A 46 14.42 0.94 -14.10
N ASP A 47 14.38 0.46 -12.88
CA ASP A 47 13.24 0.17 -12.01
C ASP A 47 12.15 -0.78 -12.50
N THR A 48 12.45 -2.06 -12.33
CA THR A 48 11.48 -3.16 -12.46
C THR A 48 10.52 -3.30 -11.26
N PHE A 49 10.63 -2.47 -10.24
CA PHE A 49 9.77 -2.51 -9.07
C PHE A 49 8.53 -1.63 -9.25
N THR A 50 7.36 -2.18 -8.94
CA THR A 50 6.17 -1.34 -8.77
C THR A 50 6.37 -0.45 -7.53
N GLN A 51 5.69 0.69 -7.48
CA GLN A 51 5.79 1.59 -6.33
C GLN A 51 5.41 0.90 -5.01
N PHE A 52 4.48 -0.05 -5.04
CA PHE A 52 4.12 -0.85 -3.85
C PHE A 52 5.27 -1.78 -3.44
N SER A 53 5.90 -2.48 -4.40
CA SER A 53 7.06 -3.32 -4.13
C SER A 53 8.24 -2.52 -3.60
N TYR A 54 8.47 -1.34 -4.15
CA TYR A 54 9.49 -0.40 -3.65
C TYR A 54 9.23 0.01 -2.20
N ALA A 55 7.99 0.37 -1.86
CA ALA A 55 7.62 0.70 -0.49
C ALA A 55 7.83 -0.50 0.47
N CYS A 56 7.47 -1.71 0.06
CA CYS A 56 7.73 -2.93 0.83
C CYS A 56 9.22 -3.16 1.05
N HIS A 57 10.01 -3.07 -0.02
CA HIS A 57 11.47 -3.24 0.04
C HIS A 57 12.12 -2.24 1.02
N ASN A 58 11.73 -0.97 0.99
CA ASN A 58 12.24 0.06 1.90
C ASN A 58 11.93 -0.20 3.38
N LEU A 59 10.92 -1.01 3.66
CA LEU A 59 10.54 -1.42 5.02
C LEU A 59 11.07 -2.83 5.38
N GLY A 60 11.77 -3.51 4.46
CA GLY A 60 12.24 -4.87 4.67
C GLY A 60 11.10 -5.92 4.61
N VAL A 61 9.99 -5.60 3.96
CA VAL A 61 8.83 -6.49 3.81
C VAL A 61 8.97 -7.31 2.52
N ASP A 62 9.04 -8.62 2.65
CA ASP A 62 9.07 -9.52 1.51
C ASP A 62 7.70 -9.62 0.82
N ILE A 63 7.70 -9.76 -0.51
CA ILE A 63 6.51 -10.06 -1.29
C ILE A 63 6.67 -11.45 -1.92
N LYS A 64 5.83 -12.39 -1.52
CA LYS A 64 5.77 -13.72 -2.09
C LYS A 64 4.52 -13.90 -2.91
N THR A 65 4.69 -14.04 -4.22
CA THR A 65 3.57 -14.25 -5.15
C THR A 65 3.33 -15.73 -5.40
N THR A 66 2.08 -16.13 -5.57
CA THR A 66 1.72 -17.51 -5.93
C THR A 66 0.57 -17.56 -6.92
N SER A 67 0.66 -18.50 -7.84
CA SER A 67 -0.47 -18.89 -8.72
C SER A 67 -1.22 -20.13 -8.21
N ILE A 68 -0.74 -20.77 -7.13
CA ILE A 68 -1.28 -22.04 -6.64
C ILE A 68 -2.58 -21.75 -5.86
N ALA A 69 -3.71 -22.25 -6.36
CA ALA A 69 -5.04 -22.05 -5.78
C ALA A 69 -5.15 -22.59 -4.34
N GLN A 70 -4.53 -23.72 -4.04
CA GLN A 70 -4.58 -24.34 -2.69
C GLN A 70 -3.96 -23.45 -1.60
N ALA A 71 -2.92 -22.67 -1.96
CA ALA A 71 -2.29 -21.72 -1.03
C ALA A 71 -3.19 -20.52 -0.67
N LYS A 72 -4.21 -20.24 -1.50
CA LYS A 72 -5.16 -19.14 -1.35
C LYS A 72 -6.48 -19.51 -0.69
N GLY A 73 -6.74 -20.81 -0.46
CA GLY A 73 -8.05 -21.32 -0.03
C GLY A 73 -8.63 -20.67 1.22
N ARG A 74 -7.79 -20.13 2.13
CA ARG A 74 -8.27 -19.40 3.33
C ARG A 74 -8.78 -18.02 2.96
N ILE A 75 -8.02 -17.26 2.16
CA ILE A 75 -8.41 -15.90 1.76
C ILE A 75 -9.60 -15.92 0.80
N GLU A 76 -9.68 -16.91 -0.08
CA GLU A 76 -10.82 -17.10 -0.99
C GLU A 76 -12.12 -17.35 -0.21
N ARG A 77 -12.08 -18.25 0.79
CA ARG A 77 -13.24 -18.49 1.69
C ARG A 77 -13.63 -17.24 2.48
N LEU A 78 -12.65 -16.46 2.95
CA LEU A 78 -12.91 -15.19 3.63
C LEU A 78 -13.57 -14.20 2.69
N ASN A 79 -13.07 -14.06 1.47
CA ASN A 79 -13.64 -13.17 0.45
C ASN A 79 -15.07 -13.58 0.08
N GLN A 80 -15.34 -14.88 -0.12
CA GLN A 80 -16.70 -15.39 -0.37
C GLN A 80 -17.65 -15.06 0.80
N MET A 81 -17.17 -15.20 2.04
CA MET A 81 -17.96 -14.86 3.23
C MET A 81 -18.29 -13.36 3.28
N PHE A 82 -17.32 -12.49 2.95
CA PHE A 82 -17.58 -11.06 2.87
C PHE A 82 -18.53 -10.72 1.73
N GLN A 83 -18.33 -11.28 0.55
CA GLN A 83 -19.20 -11.05 -0.61
C GLN A 83 -20.66 -11.46 -0.36
N SER A 84 -20.88 -12.52 0.40
CA SER A 84 -22.24 -12.97 0.74
C SER A 84 -22.89 -12.16 1.87
N ARG A 85 -22.13 -11.76 2.90
CA ARG A 85 -22.68 -11.16 4.12
C ARG A 85 -22.70 -9.63 4.10
N LEU A 86 -21.59 -9.02 3.66
CA LEU A 86 -21.43 -7.57 3.74
C LEU A 86 -22.55 -6.78 3.01
N PRO A 87 -22.98 -7.15 1.78
CA PRO A 87 -24.08 -6.47 1.11
C PRO A 87 -25.41 -6.52 1.88
N ILE A 88 -25.63 -7.62 2.61
CA ILE A 88 -26.85 -7.79 3.43
C ILE A 88 -26.78 -6.86 4.63
N GLU A 89 -25.65 -6.82 5.33
CA GLU A 89 -25.46 -5.97 6.51
C GLU A 89 -25.51 -4.48 6.16
N LEU A 90 -24.91 -4.07 5.04
CA LEU A 90 -25.00 -2.69 4.55
C LEU A 90 -26.44 -2.28 4.23
N ARG A 91 -27.22 -3.17 3.58
CA ARG A 91 -28.66 -2.93 3.32
C ARG A 91 -29.47 -2.81 4.61
N ARG A 92 -29.22 -3.68 5.59
CA ARG A 92 -29.88 -3.62 6.91
C ARG A 92 -29.56 -2.34 7.67
N ALA A 93 -28.36 -1.78 7.47
CA ALA A 93 -27.93 -0.52 8.05
C ALA A 93 -28.35 0.70 7.22
N HIS A 94 -29.11 0.51 6.11
CA HIS A 94 -29.52 1.58 5.17
C HIS A 94 -28.35 2.41 4.62
N ILE A 95 -27.19 1.78 4.40
CA ILE A 95 -25.97 2.43 3.89
C ILE A 95 -25.94 2.31 2.37
N THR A 96 -25.81 3.45 1.69
CA THR A 96 -25.86 3.56 0.22
C THR A 96 -24.63 4.23 -0.39
N ASP A 97 -23.78 4.86 0.42
CA ASP A 97 -22.57 5.54 -0.02
C ASP A 97 -21.29 4.87 0.51
N ILE A 98 -20.15 5.16 -0.14
CA ILE A 98 -18.86 4.53 0.16
C ILE A 98 -18.29 5.02 1.49
N GLU A 99 -18.47 6.28 1.82
CA GLU A 99 -17.95 6.91 3.03
C GLU A 99 -18.57 6.28 4.27
N SER A 100 -19.90 6.23 4.31
CA SER A 100 -20.67 5.56 5.38
C SER A 100 -20.35 4.05 5.44
N ALA A 101 -20.15 3.39 4.29
CA ALA A 101 -19.76 1.99 4.25
C ALA A 101 -18.39 1.76 4.86
N ASN A 102 -17.41 2.63 4.62
CA ASN A 102 -16.08 2.54 5.21
C ASN A 102 -16.11 2.76 6.74
N GLU A 103 -16.94 3.65 7.22
CA GLU A 103 -17.12 3.85 8.66
C GLU A 103 -17.79 2.63 9.31
N PHE A 104 -18.86 2.13 8.70
CA PHE A 104 -19.52 0.89 9.14
C PHE A 104 -18.55 -0.29 9.20
N LEU A 105 -17.69 -0.46 8.19
CA LEU A 105 -16.73 -1.55 8.14
C LEU A 105 -15.79 -1.58 9.34
N ARG A 106 -15.40 -0.43 9.91
CA ARG A 106 -14.53 -0.38 11.09
C ARG A 106 -15.16 -1.11 12.30
N SER A 107 -16.44 -0.88 12.54
CA SER A 107 -17.18 -1.54 13.62
C SER A 107 -17.55 -2.98 13.27
N TYR A 108 -17.93 -3.22 12.01
CA TYR A 108 -18.31 -4.53 11.51
C TYR A 108 -17.15 -5.53 11.55
N LEU A 109 -15.94 -5.12 11.13
CA LEU A 109 -14.75 -5.98 11.15
C LEU A 109 -14.40 -6.45 12.57
N LYS A 110 -14.58 -5.60 13.57
CA LYS A 110 -14.37 -6.00 14.97
C LYS A 110 -15.32 -7.12 15.35
N LYS A 111 -16.64 -6.93 15.15
CA LYS A 111 -17.67 -7.95 15.42
C LYS A 111 -17.47 -9.23 14.62
N PHE A 112 -17.04 -9.08 13.36
CA PHE A 112 -16.75 -10.20 12.48
C PHE A 112 -15.57 -11.02 13.00
N ASN A 113 -14.47 -10.37 13.39
CA ASN A 113 -13.30 -11.02 13.94
C ASN A 113 -13.59 -11.71 15.28
N ASP A 114 -14.35 -11.08 16.17
CA ASP A 114 -14.76 -11.67 17.45
C ASP A 114 -15.52 -12.99 17.25
N ARG A 115 -16.28 -13.10 16.14
CA ARG A 115 -17.09 -14.28 15.84
C ARG A 115 -16.38 -15.34 15.02
N PHE A 116 -15.53 -14.94 14.07
CA PHE A 116 -15.00 -15.84 13.03
C PHE A 116 -13.48 -15.97 13.01
N ALA A 117 -12.73 -15.10 13.68
CA ALA A 117 -11.29 -15.20 13.71
C ALA A 117 -10.85 -16.45 14.51
N LEU A 118 -9.83 -17.13 14.00
CA LEU A 118 -9.19 -18.22 14.71
C LEU A 118 -8.45 -17.63 15.94
N ARG A 119 -8.74 -18.14 17.11
CA ARG A 119 -8.02 -17.77 18.34
C ARG A 119 -6.67 -18.48 18.39
N LEU A 120 -5.66 -17.85 17.79
CA LEU A 120 -4.28 -18.33 17.79
C LEU A 120 -3.53 -17.74 19.00
N ASN A 121 -3.89 -18.14 20.21
CA ASN A 121 -3.34 -17.56 21.45
C ASN A 121 -1.89 -17.98 21.76
N THR A 122 -1.25 -18.79 20.91
CA THR A 122 0.03 -19.43 21.22
C THR A 122 1.20 -18.95 20.36
N THR A 123 0.96 -18.17 19.31
CA THR A 123 2.02 -17.68 18.42
C THR A 123 2.46 -16.27 18.80
N LYS A 124 3.78 -16.09 18.99
CA LYS A 124 4.34 -14.74 19.12
C LYS A 124 4.14 -13.97 17.81
N SER A 125 3.83 -12.68 17.91
CA SER A 125 3.79 -11.82 16.75
C SER A 125 5.18 -11.77 16.09
N VAL A 126 5.19 -11.85 14.76
CA VAL A 126 6.40 -11.69 13.94
C VAL A 126 6.48 -10.29 13.32
N PHE A 127 5.57 -9.39 13.71
CA PHE A 127 5.64 -7.99 13.31
C PHE A 127 6.82 -7.30 14.01
N GLU A 128 7.58 -6.55 13.26
CA GLU A 128 8.64 -5.70 13.80
C GLU A 128 8.06 -4.41 14.38
N THR A 129 8.90 -3.68 15.11
CA THR A 129 8.52 -2.42 15.76
C THR A 129 7.94 -1.43 14.75
N GLN A 130 6.89 -0.75 15.16
CA GLN A 130 6.23 0.28 14.37
C GLN A 130 7.23 1.40 13.96
N PRO A 131 7.30 1.77 12.67
CA PRO A 131 8.13 2.88 12.22
C PRO A 131 7.56 4.23 12.68
N SER A 132 8.38 5.28 12.66
CA SER A 132 7.87 6.63 12.88
C SER A 132 6.84 7.02 11.79
N ILE A 133 5.87 7.85 12.16
CA ILE A 133 4.86 8.34 11.21
C ILE A 133 5.49 9.04 10.00
N GLU A 134 6.58 9.78 10.23
CA GLU A 134 7.35 10.42 9.16
C GLU A 134 7.91 9.40 8.17
N LYS A 135 8.56 8.33 8.68
CA LYS A 135 9.08 7.24 7.85
C LYS A 135 7.96 6.54 7.07
N ILE A 136 6.81 6.30 7.70
CA ILE A 136 5.63 5.71 7.03
C ILE A 136 5.18 6.61 5.88
N ASN A 137 4.99 7.91 6.14
CA ASN A 137 4.50 8.85 5.14
C ASN A 137 5.48 9.01 3.96
N CYS A 138 6.78 9.06 4.22
CA CYS A 138 7.80 9.09 3.16
C CYS A 138 7.81 7.81 2.33
N THR A 139 7.68 6.65 2.98
CA THR A 139 7.72 5.35 2.29
C THR A 139 6.47 5.09 1.45
N LEU A 140 5.29 5.50 1.95
CA LEU A 140 4.01 5.34 1.23
C LEU A 140 3.66 6.57 0.36
N ALA A 141 4.63 7.42 0.05
CA ALA A 141 4.45 8.50 -0.90
C ALA A 141 4.34 7.94 -2.33
N VAL A 142 3.45 8.53 -3.14
CA VAL A 142 3.36 8.22 -4.56
C VAL A 142 4.52 8.89 -5.28
N LEU A 143 5.43 8.10 -5.84
CA LEU A 143 6.59 8.57 -6.57
C LEU A 143 6.20 8.99 -7.97
N SER A 144 6.70 10.13 -8.42
CA SER A 144 6.47 10.65 -9.75
C SER A 144 7.77 11.26 -10.29
N PRO A 145 8.39 10.66 -11.33
CA PRO A 145 9.62 11.18 -11.90
C PRO A 145 9.39 12.57 -12.49
N ARG A 146 10.31 13.48 -12.27
CA ARG A 146 10.29 14.85 -12.79
C ARG A 146 11.70 15.29 -13.19
N LYS A 147 11.80 15.95 -14.33
CA LYS A 147 13.05 16.55 -14.76
C LYS A 147 13.31 17.85 -14.02
N ILE A 148 14.55 18.05 -13.63
CA ILE A 148 15.04 19.28 -13.03
C ILE A 148 15.30 20.27 -14.16
N ASP A 149 14.79 21.49 -14.04
CA ASP A 149 14.98 22.54 -15.02
C ASP A 149 16.33 23.27 -14.86
N ALA A 150 16.62 24.22 -15.76
CA ALA A 150 17.83 25.03 -15.73
C ALA A 150 17.93 25.94 -14.50
N GLY A 151 16.80 26.22 -13.85
CA GLY A 151 16.72 26.99 -12.57
C GLY A 151 16.86 26.11 -11.33
N HIS A 152 17.28 24.85 -11.46
CA HIS A 152 17.40 23.88 -10.36
C HIS A 152 16.09 23.63 -9.63
N SER A 153 14.95 23.81 -10.32
CA SER A 153 13.62 23.63 -9.75
C SER A 153 12.87 22.43 -10.36
N ILE A 154 11.83 22.01 -9.66
CA ILE A 154 10.96 20.89 -10.04
C ILE A 154 9.54 21.44 -10.24
N HIS A 155 8.98 21.20 -11.42
CA HIS A 155 7.59 21.56 -11.73
C HIS A 155 6.65 20.41 -11.43
N PHE A 156 5.66 20.63 -10.55
CA PHE A 156 4.66 19.65 -10.19
C PHE A 156 3.29 20.29 -9.90
N HIS A 157 2.23 19.82 -10.56
CA HIS A 157 0.87 20.38 -10.44
C HIS A 157 0.78 21.90 -10.54
N ASN A 158 1.42 22.50 -11.57
CA ASN A 158 1.49 23.94 -11.79
C ASN A 158 2.17 24.75 -10.65
N LYS A 159 2.94 24.08 -9.81
CA LYS A 159 3.76 24.69 -8.77
C LYS A 159 5.24 24.44 -9.06
N ILE A 160 6.07 25.36 -8.63
CA ILE A 160 7.52 25.27 -8.73
C ILE A 160 8.05 24.97 -7.32
N TYR A 161 8.86 23.93 -7.22
CA TYR A 161 9.50 23.50 -5.97
C TYR A 161 11.01 23.69 -6.11
N ILE A 162 11.61 24.42 -5.19
CA ILE A 162 13.05 24.59 -5.09
C ILE A 162 13.50 23.81 -3.86
N PRO A 163 14.32 22.74 -4.03
CA PRO A 163 14.79 21.96 -2.89
C PRO A 163 15.75 22.75 -2.02
N HIS A 164 15.55 22.67 -0.71
CA HIS A 164 16.39 23.30 0.29
C HIS A 164 16.87 22.27 1.32
N ARG A 165 18.06 22.53 1.88
CA ARG A 165 18.54 21.81 3.05
C ARG A 165 17.74 22.23 4.30
N PRO A 166 17.79 21.47 5.40
CA PRO A 166 17.11 21.83 6.65
C PRO A 166 17.53 23.21 7.21
N ASN A 167 18.73 23.69 6.86
CA ASN A 167 19.24 25.01 7.24
C ASN A 167 18.75 26.15 6.32
N GLY A 168 17.84 25.87 5.38
CA GLY A 168 17.27 26.85 4.45
C GLY A 168 18.16 27.19 3.23
N THR A 169 19.34 26.58 3.07
CA THR A 169 20.16 26.81 1.88
C THR A 169 19.63 26.02 0.67
N PRO A 170 19.56 26.61 -0.54
CA PRO A 170 19.07 25.90 -1.72
C PRO A 170 20.02 24.75 -2.11
N ILE A 171 19.46 23.68 -2.62
CA ILE A 171 20.20 22.56 -3.18
C ILE A 171 20.21 22.74 -4.70
N PHE A 172 21.39 22.88 -5.28
CA PHE A 172 21.58 22.93 -6.73
C PHE A 172 21.64 21.50 -7.28
N LEU A 173 20.58 21.11 -7.96
CA LEU A 173 20.50 19.80 -8.62
C LEU A 173 20.96 19.93 -10.07
N LYS A 174 21.52 18.87 -10.63
CA LYS A 174 21.99 18.87 -12.02
C LYS A 174 20.78 18.94 -12.97
N ASN A 175 20.83 19.84 -13.97
CA ASN A 175 19.79 19.95 -14.99
C ASN A 175 19.66 18.63 -15.79
N GLY A 176 18.43 18.20 -16.06
CA GLY A 176 18.13 16.99 -16.83
C GLY A 176 18.29 15.66 -16.07
N THR A 177 18.54 15.69 -14.74
CA THR A 177 18.41 14.52 -13.87
C THR A 177 16.97 14.35 -13.41
N ASP A 178 16.52 13.11 -13.38
CA ASP A 178 15.19 12.70 -12.86
C ASP A 178 15.26 12.46 -11.35
#